data_d44b7e5f9245bda0ec22d32eef9f4fb6
#
_entry.id   d44b7e5f9245bda0ec22d32eef9f4fb6
#
_cell.length_a   1.000
_cell.length_b   1.000
_cell.length_c   1.000
_cell.angle_alpha   90.00
_cell.angle_beta   90.00
_cell.angle_gamma   90.00
#
_symmetry.space_group_name_H-M   'P 1'
#
loop_
_entity.id
_entity.type
_entity.pdbx_description
1 polymer ?
#
loop_
_entity_poly.entity_id
_entity_poly.type
_entity_poly.pdbx_seq_one_letter_code
_entity_poly.pdbx_strand_id
1 'polypeptide(L)'
;MYRTLVFTALAVMVAGPALAAGGSCSTAPKSQFKPKATLESQLAGEGLTVRQIKVEKGCYEVYAVDKAGKKVNLAYNAETLEKLDNAEAGEN
;
A
#
# COMPACT_ATOMS: atom_id res chain seq x y z
N MET A 1 47.90 29.26 -7.55
CA MET A 1 47.50 28.87 -7.66
C MET A 1 46.60 28.25 -7.20
N TYR A 2 45.94 28.26 -7.10
CA TYR A 2 45.11 27.71 -6.64
C TYR A 2 44.09 27.33 -7.12
N ARG A 3 43.56 26.85 -7.08
CA ARG A 3 42.74 26.42 -7.50
C ARG A 3 41.67 26.05 -6.93
N THR A 4 40.74 26.23 -7.01
CA THR A 4 39.71 26.05 -6.40
C THR A 4 38.94 25.01 -6.94
N LEU A 5 38.64 24.24 -6.33
CA LEU A 5 37.89 23.28 -6.70
C LEU A 5 36.57 23.43 -6.45
N VAL A 6 35.80 23.61 -7.12
CA VAL A 6 34.59 23.71 -6.89
C VAL A 6 33.86 22.49 -6.97
N PHE A 7 33.40 22.09 -6.10
CA PHE A 7 32.73 21.01 -6.09
C PHE A 7 31.38 21.16 -6.20
N THR A 8 30.66 21.12 -6.95
CA THR A 8 29.41 21.09 -7.04
C THR A 8 28.82 19.91 -6.61
N ALA A 9 28.39 19.89 -5.62
CA ALA A 9 27.84 18.77 -5.11
C ALA A 9 26.55 18.62 -5.67
N LEU A 10 26.27 17.87 -6.35
CA LEU A 10 25.13 17.72 -6.86
C LEU A 10 24.20 17.02 -6.03
N ALA A 11 23.42 17.51 -5.47
CA ALA A 11 22.53 16.90 -4.63
C ALA A 11 21.51 16.26 -5.40
N VAL A 12 21.52 15.26 -5.53
CA VAL A 12 20.58 14.66 -6.19
C VAL A 12 19.44 14.38 -5.44
N MET A 13 18.50 14.96 -5.52
CA MET A 13 17.47 14.73 -4.84
C MET A 13 16.66 13.72 -5.37
N VAL A 14 16.54 12.81 -5.01
CA VAL A 14 15.77 11.89 -5.39
C VAL A 14 14.50 12.03 -4.89
N ALA A 15 13.70 12.47 -5.47
CA ALA A 15 12.50 12.63 -4.98
C ALA A 15 11.84 11.39 -5.09
N GLY A 16 11.74 10.79 -4.32
CA GLY A 16 11.11 9.62 -4.37
C GLY A 16 9.73 9.86 -4.58
N PRO A 17 9.06 9.13 -5.05
CA PRO A 17 7.78 9.23 -5.32
C PRO A 17 7.12 9.14 -4.18
N ALA A 18 6.83 9.80 -3.83
CA ALA A 18 6.29 9.81 -2.77
C ALA A 18 5.40 8.96 -2.53
N LEU A 19 5.27 8.55 -2.44
CA LEU A 19 4.55 7.83 -2.19
C LEU A 19 3.80 7.60 -1.49
N ALA A 20 3.54 7.63 -1.43
CA ALA A 20 2.91 7.12 -0.98
C ALA A 20 1.90 7.03 -0.21
N ALA A 21 1.94 7.70 0.54
CA ALA A 21 1.04 7.71 1.42
C ALA A 21 -0.18 7.74 0.80
N GLY A 22 -0.95 7.21 1.06
CA GLY A 22 -2.12 7.32 0.55
C GLY A 22 -2.33 6.63 -0.66
N GLY A 23 -1.59 6.19 -1.28
CA GLY A 23 -1.77 5.53 -2.49
C GLY A 23 -3.16 5.51 -3.03
N SER A 24 -3.39 4.80 -4.03
CA SER A 24 -4.71 4.71 -4.60
C SER A 24 -4.98 3.31 -5.05
N CYS A 25 -6.22 3.04 -5.42
CA CYS A 25 -6.59 1.73 -5.92
C CYS A 25 -6.06 1.55 -7.32
N SER A 26 -6.03 0.34 -7.78
CA SER A 26 -5.52 0.05 -9.10
C SER A 26 -6.50 0.43 -10.17
N THR A 27 -6.00 0.84 -11.30
CA THR A 27 -6.87 1.06 -12.44
C THR A 27 -6.69 -0.07 -13.44
N ALA A 28 -5.94 -1.07 -13.10
CA ALA A 28 -5.72 -2.18 -14.00
C ALA A 28 -6.91 -3.13 -13.99
N PRO A 29 -7.01 -3.97 -14.99
CA PRO A 29 -8.11 -4.92 -15.01
C PRO A 29 -7.92 -5.98 -13.95
N LYS A 30 -8.98 -6.63 -13.56
CA LYS A 30 -8.90 -7.63 -12.53
C LYS A 30 -7.90 -8.71 -12.81
N SER A 31 -7.62 -9.01 -14.06
CA SER A 31 -6.68 -10.07 -14.36
C SER A 31 -5.28 -9.73 -13.86
N GLN A 32 -5.05 -8.47 -13.49
CA GLN A 32 -3.75 -8.07 -13.00
C GLN A 32 -3.73 -8.01 -11.49
N PHE A 33 -4.83 -8.29 -10.84
CA PHE A 33 -4.87 -8.20 -9.39
C PHE A 33 -4.18 -9.41 -8.78
N LYS A 34 -3.54 -9.22 -7.65
CA LYS A 34 -2.92 -10.33 -6.98
C LYS A 34 -4.00 -11.13 -6.27
N PRO A 35 -3.79 -12.40 -6.08
CA PRO A 35 -4.81 -13.22 -5.46
C PRO A 35 -5.10 -12.79 -4.04
N LYS A 36 -6.34 -12.93 -3.63
CA LYS A 36 -6.69 -12.60 -2.25
C LYS A 36 -5.89 -13.44 -1.28
N ALA A 37 -5.57 -14.68 -1.65
CA ALA A 37 -4.81 -15.55 -0.77
C ALA A 37 -3.44 -14.95 -0.46
N THR A 38 -2.85 -14.23 -1.40
CA THR A 38 -1.57 -13.62 -1.16
C THR A 38 -1.73 -12.52 -0.10
N LEU A 39 -2.80 -11.77 -0.20
CA LEU A 39 -3.05 -10.71 0.76
C LEU A 39 -3.36 -11.32 2.12
N GLU A 40 -4.09 -12.42 2.16
CA GLU A 40 -4.40 -13.06 3.42
C GLU A 40 -3.13 -13.52 4.12
N SER A 41 -2.17 -14.05 3.37
CA SER A 41 -0.93 -14.48 3.97
C SER A 41 -0.16 -13.29 4.52
N GLN A 42 -0.17 -12.20 3.78
CA GLN A 42 0.52 -11.00 4.22
C GLN A 42 -0.09 -10.51 5.52
N LEU A 43 -1.41 -10.50 5.60
CA LEU A 43 -2.09 -9.99 6.78
C LEU A 43 -1.92 -10.90 7.97
N ALA A 44 -1.92 -12.21 7.73
CA ALA A 44 -1.70 -13.15 8.82
C ALA A 44 -0.32 -12.93 9.40
N GLY A 45 0.65 -12.62 8.55
CA GLY A 45 1.99 -12.35 9.03
C GLY A 45 2.04 -11.09 9.88
N GLU A 46 1.05 -10.23 9.75
CA GLU A 46 0.99 -9.02 10.54
C GLU A 46 0.15 -9.23 11.79
N GLY A 47 -0.29 -10.42 12.04
CA GLY A 47 -1.05 -10.70 13.24
C GLY A 47 -2.52 -10.43 13.14
N LEU A 48 -3.04 -10.32 11.93
CA LEU A 48 -4.45 -10.04 11.75
C LEU A 48 -5.21 -11.27 11.36
N THR A 49 -6.44 -11.38 11.84
CA THR A 49 -7.31 -12.46 11.45
C THR A 49 -8.29 -11.86 10.48
N VAL A 50 -8.22 -12.27 9.23
CA VAL A 50 -9.06 -11.72 8.21
C VAL A 50 -10.46 -12.29 8.28
N ARG A 51 -11.46 -11.44 8.27
CA ARG A 51 -12.82 -11.89 8.29
C ARG A 51 -13.43 -11.81 6.92
N GLN A 52 -13.05 -10.84 6.14
CA GLN A 52 -13.61 -10.67 4.83
C GLN A 52 -12.74 -9.78 3.98
N ILE A 53 -12.62 -10.08 2.70
CA ILE A 53 -11.93 -9.21 1.77
C ILE A 53 -12.88 -8.94 0.63
N LYS A 54 -13.16 -7.68 0.39
CA LYS A 54 -14.04 -7.29 -0.70
C LYS A 54 -13.24 -6.62 -1.79
N VAL A 55 -13.67 -6.74 -3.01
CA VAL A 55 -13.02 -6.08 -4.12
C VAL A 55 -13.85 -4.85 -4.40
N GLU A 56 -13.19 -3.68 -4.36
CA GLU A 56 -13.90 -2.48 -4.58
C GLU A 56 -13.13 -1.57 -5.48
N LYS A 57 -13.51 -1.44 -6.71
CA LYS A 57 -12.85 -0.50 -7.61
C LYS A 57 -11.35 -0.51 -7.61
N GLY A 58 -10.79 -1.65 -7.73
CA GLY A 58 -9.33 -1.77 -7.83
C GLY A 58 -8.64 -1.86 -6.49
N CYS A 59 -9.42 -1.93 -5.41
CA CYS A 59 -8.85 -2.10 -4.10
C CYS A 59 -9.39 -3.36 -3.46
N TYR A 60 -8.64 -3.89 -2.53
CA TYR A 60 -9.15 -4.94 -1.68
C TYR A 60 -9.45 -4.27 -0.34
N GLU A 61 -10.70 -4.38 0.10
CA GLU A 61 -11.06 -3.83 1.36
C GLU A 61 -11.09 -4.94 2.35
N VAL A 62 -10.37 -4.84 3.42
CA VAL A 62 -10.19 -5.90 4.37
C VAL A 62 -10.87 -5.60 5.68
N TYR A 63 -11.63 -6.56 6.16
CA TYR A 63 -12.23 -6.46 7.48
C TYR A 63 -11.54 -7.53 8.30
N ALA A 64 -10.84 -7.15 9.33
CA ALA A 64 -10.05 -8.09 10.11
C ALA A 64 -10.12 -7.76 11.58
N VAL A 65 -9.50 -8.60 12.39
CA VAL A 65 -9.45 -8.40 13.82
C VAL A 65 -8.00 -8.53 14.23
N ASP A 66 -7.53 -7.65 15.05
CA ASP A 66 -6.12 -7.69 15.45
C ASP A 66 -5.96 -8.62 16.66
N LYS A 67 -4.77 -8.74 17.16
CA LYS A 67 -4.49 -9.65 18.25
C LYS A 67 -5.22 -9.29 19.52
N ALA A 68 -5.61 -8.08 19.68
CA ALA A 68 -6.33 -7.66 20.85
C ALA A 68 -7.83 -7.88 20.68
N GLY A 69 -8.25 -8.39 19.55
CA GLY A 69 -9.66 -8.59 19.30
C GLY A 69 -10.36 -7.38 18.76
N LYS A 70 -9.60 -6.35 18.35
CA LYS A 70 -10.20 -5.17 17.89
C LYS A 70 -10.44 -5.23 16.41
N LYS A 71 -11.56 -4.75 15.95
CA LYS A 71 -11.86 -4.74 14.54
C LYS A 71 -11.07 -3.68 13.83
N VAL A 72 -10.53 -4.02 12.69
CA VAL A 72 -9.79 -3.06 11.89
C VAL A 72 -10.24 -3.17 10.45
N ASN A 73 -10.30 -2.05 9.77
CA ASN A 73 -10.65 -2.03 8.36
C ASN A 73 -9.45 -1.49 7.64
N LEU A 74 -9.04 -2.16 6.60
CA LEU A 74 -7.86 -1.75 5.86
C LEU A 74 -8.15 -1.82 4.38
N ALA A 75 -7.41 -1.08 3.60
CA ALA A 75 -7.57 -1.10 2.16
C ALA A 75 -6.21 -1.26 1.51
N TYR A 76 -6.16 -2.04 0.46
CA TYR A 76 -4.93 -2.29 -0.26
C TYR A 76 -5.16 -2.18 -1.76
N ASN A 77 -4.17 -1.72 -2.46
CA ASN A 77 -4.24 -1.67 -3.91
C ASN A 77 -4.28 -3.12 -4.37
N ALA A 78 -5.28 -3.50 -5.15
CA ALA A 78 -5.45 -4.89 -5.50
C ALA A 78 -4.35 -5.42 -6.41
N GLU A 79 -3.68 -4.54 -7.10
CA GLU A 79 -2.65 -4.97 -8.01
C GLU A 79 -1.31 -5.10 -7.31
N THR A 80 -0.97 -4.22 -6.41
CA THR A 80 0.34 -4.22 -5.78
C THR A 80 0.31 -4.69 -4.34
N LEU A 81 -0.86 -4.69 -3.74
CA LEU A 81 -1.07 -5.01 -2.33
C LEU A 81 -0.43 -3.99 -1.41
N GLU A 82 -0.26 -2.78 -1.92
CA GLU A 82 0.25 -1.72 -1.11
C GLU A 82 -0.85 -1.19 -0.24
N LYS A 83 -0.58 -0.94 1.02
CA LYS A 83 -1.59 -0.48 1.92
C LYS A 83 -1.92 0.97 1.67
N LEU A 84 -3.18 1.32 1.73
CA LEU A 84 -3.58 2.69 1.54
C LEU A 84 -3.85 3.33 2.88
N ASP A 85 -3.66 4.63 2.95
CA ASP A 85 -3.89 5.32 4.19
C ASP A 85 -5.33 5.32 4.58
N ASN A 86 -6.22 5.41 3.63
CA ASN A 86 -7.62 5.51 3.95
C ASN A 86 -8.25 4.16 3.76
N ALA A 87 -8.67 3.57 4.81
CA ALA A 87 -9.23 2.24 4.72
C ALA A 87 -10.50 2.20 3.93
N GLU A 88 -11.16 3.32 3.74
CA GLU A 88 -12.36 3.28 2.97
C GLU A 88 -12.19 3.86 1.61
N ALA A 89 -10.98 3.97 1.17
CA ALA A 89 -10.72 4.54 -0.13
C ALA A 89 -11.52 3.87 -1.21
N GLY A 90 -11.73 2.62 -1.12
CA GLY A 90 -12.45 1.94 -2.15
C GLY A 90 -13.94 2.07 -2.03
N GLU A 91 -14.42 2.50 -0.93
CA GLU A 91 -15.81 2.60 -0.73
C GLU A 91 -16.39 3.88 -1.09
N ASN A 92 -15.68 4.85 -1.18
CA ASN A 92 -16.26 6.07 -1.53
C ASN A 92 -16.35 6.23 -2.90
#